data_fe36a82f9c994eb004f2bb1ffd53264e
#
_entry.id   fe36a82f9c994eb004f2bb1ffd53264e
#
_cell.length_a   1.000
_cell.length_b   1.000
_cell.length_c   1.000
_cell.angle_alpha   90.00
_cell.angle_beta   90.00
_cell.angle_gamma   90.00
#
_symmetry.space_group_name_H-M   'P 1'
#
loop_
_entity.id
_entity.type
_entity.pdbx_description
1 polymer ?
#
loop_
_entity_poly.entity_id
_entity_poly.type
_entity_poly.pdbx_seq_one_letter_code
_entity_poly.pdbx_strand_id
1 'polypeptide(L)'
;MALVDAGTPATFASTGSAASNLASLDALTIVSGETMIIADTQATAPSAARFYVGLLVPGETADQSYLLTLFDTRPRSASMADHLAALAHEAVARHLIERQHREIELQKRTIADYEALDEQRRALFDRASATASIGIWQCNLADNSIIWTNGVYDLFEIPRNSAVTRELTLALYTEASRREMEAARSKAIADCSDFSVDCEIITTTGKRRWMRLTGAVESRDGVAHRIFGMKQDITEEKLTADRIRYLAEFDVMTGLANRSLFQARLMRLDEGRESIGAMLLIDLDGFKQVNDTYGHALGDECLKEAALRLVASCGGAELVARIGGDEFAVLLGAGVSAAESEALAAHVVSMIGKPFVRGGHTLTLGASVGIAQYRGESSESLFRQADIALYAAKAAGRSTSRTFAADAA
;
A
#
# COMPACT_ATOMS: atom_id res chain seq x y z
N MET A 1 -22.94 -42.89 -48.94
CA MET A 1 -21.69 -42.17 -48.65
C MET A 1 -21.14 -42.74 -47.36
N ALA A 2 -20.02 -43.35 -47.39
CA ALA A 2 -19.37 -43.87 -46.18
C ALA A 2 -18.01 -43.19 -46.00
N LEU A 3 -17.71 -42.69 -44.80
CA LEU A 3 -16.40 -42.20 -44.37
C LEU A 3 -15.73 -43.37 -43.67
N VAL A 4 -14.51 -43.71 -44.11
CA VAL A 4 -13.71 -44.78 -43.51
C VAL A 4 -12.35 -44.20 -43.18
N ASP A 5 -11.87 -44.46 -41.96
CA ASP A 5 -10.48 -44.11 -41.57
C ASP A 5 -9.48 -44.99 -42.37
N ALA A 6 -8.63 -44.40 -43.17
CA ALA A 6 -7.69 -45.07 -44.03
C ALA A 6 -6.56 -45.82 -43.27
N GLY A 7 -6.42 -45.58 -41.96
CA GLY A 7 -5.42 -46.23 -41.10
C GLY A 7 -5.86 -47.51 -40.39
N THR A 8 -7.17 -47.83 -40.39
CA THR A 8 -7.72 -49.02 -39.74
C THR A 8 -8.70 -49.79 -40.67
N PRO A 9 -8.50 -51.07 -40.93
CA PRO A 9 -9.45 -51.88 -41.68
C PRO A 9 -10.67 -52.12 -40.78
N ALA A 10 -11.59 -51.18 -40.68
CA ALA A 10 -12.74 -51.37 -39.84
C ALA A 10 -13.98 -50.62 -40.29
N THR A 11 -15.04 -51.37 -40.33
CA THR A 11 -16.48 -51.09 -40.14
C THR A 11 -17.06 -49.93 -40.91
N PHE A 12 -17.61 -50.27 -42.02
CA PHE A 12 -18.43 -49.43 -42.90
C PHE A 12 -19.81 -49.18 -42.33
N ALA A 13 -20.19 -47.92 -42.20
CA ALA A 13 -21.61 -47.56 -42.13
C ALA A 13 -22.11 -47.43 -43.57
N SER A 14 -22.67 -48.48 -44.14
CA SER A 14 -23.30 -48.43 -45.45
C SER A 14 -24.83 -48.41 -45.32
N THR A 15 -25.44 -47.55 -46.10
CA THR A 15 -26.91 -47.48 -46.22
C THR A 15 -27.37 -48.28 -47.46
N GLY A 16 -26.94 -49.56 -47.65
CA GLY A 16 -27.39 -50.39 -48.75
C GLY A 16 -26.72 -51.76 -48.80
N SER A 17 -27.42 -52.73 -49.40
CA SER A 17 -27.07 -54.15 -49.43
C SER A 17 -25.83 -54.54 -50.30
N ALA A 18 -25.08 -53.57 -50.86
CA ALA A 18 -23.92 -53.82 -51.76
C ALA A 18 -22.60 -53.62 -51.11
N ALA A 19 -22.54 -53.33 -49.80
CA ALA A 19 -21.32 -52.90 -49.11
C ALA A 19 -20.18 -53.96 -48.97
N SER A 20 -20.51 -55.23 -48.96
CA SER A 20 -19.56 -56.31 -48.71
C SER A 20 -18.57 -56.58 -49.85
N ASN A 21 -18.80 -56.06 -51.06
CA ASN A 21 -17.97 -56.31 -52.21
C ASN A 21 -17.11 -55.12 -52.70
N LEU A 22 -17.15 -54.00 -51.97
CA LEU A 22 -16.39 -52.80 -52.33
C LEU A 22 -15.03 -52.70 -51.64
N ALA A 23 -14.74 -53.55 -50.67
CA ALA A 23 -13.51 -53.50 -49.87
C ALA A 23 -12.24 -53.58 -50.72
N SER A 24 -12.23 -54.26 -51.82
CA SER A 24 -11.07 -54.36 -52.73
C SER A 24 -10.87 -53.07 -53.54
N LEU A 25 -11.93 -52.37 -53.92
CA LEU A 25 -11.84 -51.09 -54.64
C LEU A 25 -11.45 -49.96 -53.68
N ASP A 26 -11.95 -49.96 -52.45
CA ASP A 26 -11.59 -49.04 -51.40
C ASP A 26 -10.11 -49.21 -51.03
N ALA A 27 -9.63 -50.46 -50.92
CA ALA A 27 -8.20 -50.75 -50.68
C ALA A 27 -7.33 -50.26 -51.80
N LEU A 28 -7.73 -50.39 -53.08
CA LEU A 28 -6.99 -49.87 -54.21
C LEU A 28 -6.90 -48.33 -54.18
N THR A 29 -7.99 -47.65 -53.83
CA THR A 29 -7.99 -46.19 -53.71
C THR A 29 -7.06 -45.75 -52.57
N ILE A 30 -7.07 -46.41 -51.43
CA ILE A 30 -6.16 -46.12 -50.32
C ILE A 30 -4.68 -46.34 -50.71
N VAL A 31 -4.38 -47.41 -51.40
CA VAL A 31 -3.03 -47.76 -51.84
C VAL A 31 -2.52 -46.80 -52.92
N SER A 32 -3.37 -46.35 -53.82
CA SER A 32 -2.98 -45.42 -54.89
C SER A 32 -2.75 -44.00 -54.38
N GLY A 33 -3.39 -43.62 -53.30
CA GLY A 33 -3.33 -42.25 -52.79
C GLY A 33 -4.06 -41.21 -53.68
N GLU A 34 -4.65 -41.63 -54.75
CA GLU A 34 -5.32 -40.78 -55.76
C GLU A 34 -6.80 -41.06 -55.86
N THR A 35 -7.57 -40.12 -56.44
CA THR A 35 -8.97 -40.33 -56.76
C THR A 35 -9.10 -41.45 -57.80
N MET A 36 -9.81 -42.52 -57.48
CA MET A 36 -10.06 -43.61 -58.36
C MET A 36 -11.48 -43.54 -58.91
N ILE A 37 -11.59 -43.57 -60.22
CA ILE A 37 -12.87 -43.55 -60.93
C ILE A 37 -12.94 -44.79 -61.80
N ILE A 38 -13.97 -45.62 -61.63
CA ILE A 38 -14.22 -46.82 -62.46
C ILE A 38 -15.62 -46.73 -63.00
N ALA A 39 -15.76 -46.54 -64.30
CA ALA A 39 -17.07 -46.42 -65.00
C ALA A 39 -17.81 -47.73 -65.04
N ASP A 40 -17.10 -48.86 -65.14
CA ASP A 40 -17.63 -50.23 -65.05
C ASP A 40 -16.63 -51.12 -64.28
N THR A 41 -17.01 -51.57 -63.12
CA THR A 41 -16.19 -52.40 -62.25
C THR A 41 -16.07 -53.86 -62.69
N GLN A 42 -16.84 -54.30 -63.67
CA GLN A 42 -16.84 -55.71 -64.11
C GLN A 42 -15.45 -56.20 -64.59
N ALA A 43 -14.61 -55.28 -65.09
CA ALA A 43 -13.27 -55.60 -65.56
C ALA A 43 -12.22 -55.58 -64.46
N THR A 44 -12.46 -54.90 -63.31
CA THR A 44 -11.46 -54.63 -62.24
C THR A 44 -11.76 -55.36 -60.93
N ALA A 45 -13.04 -55.66 -60.62
CA ALA A 45 -13.39 -56.42 -59.45
C ALA A 45 -14.77 -57.05 -59.58
N PRO A 46 -14.96 -58.32 -59.19
CA PRO A 46 -16.31 -58.98 -59.19
C PRO A 46 -17.14 -58.43 -58.05
N SER A 47 -17.76 -57.26 -58.25
CA SER A 47 -18.65 -56.63 -57.25
C SER A 47 -20.04 -56.40 -57.82
N ALA A 48 -21.06 -56.30 -56.99
CA ALA A 48 -22.40 -55.92 -57.39
C ALA A 48 -22.48 -54.43 -57.82
N ALA A 49 -21.50 -53.63 -57.52
CA ALA A 49 -21.41 -52.25 -57.97
C ALA A 49 -20.76 -52.22 -59.40
N ARG A 50 -21.44 -51.53 -60.34
CA ARG A 50 -21.00 -51.37 -61.72
C ARG A 50 -20.27 -50.02 -61.95
N PHE A 51 -20.36 -49.12 -61.01
CA PHE A 51 -19.76 -47.82 -61.01
C PHE A 51 -19.13 -47.54 -59.65
N TYR A 52 -17.92 -46.96 -59.61
CA TYR A 52 -17.20 -46.62 -58.38
C TYR A 52 -16.39 -45.34 -58.54
N VAL A 53 -16.47 -44.47 -57.53
CA VAL A 53 -15.58 -43.35 -57.34
C VAL A 53 -15.09 -43.38 -55.90
N GLY A 54 -13.78 -43.48 -55.68
CA GLY A 54 -13.12 -43.37 -54.38
C GLY A 54 -12.28 -42.10 -54.32
N LEU A 55 -12.41 -41.34 -53.25
CA LEU A 55 -11.70 -40.10 -53.02
C LEU A 55 -11.13 -40.11 -51.62
N LEU A 56 -9.85 -39.90 -51.45
CA LEU A 56 -9.22 -39.68 -50.15
C LEU A 56 -9.40 -38.22 -49.68
N VAL A 57 -9.89 -38.09 -48.52
CA VAL A 57 -10.16 -36.80 -47.88
C VAL A 57 -9.28 -36.66 -46.64
N PRO A 58 -8.53 -35.57 -46.48
CA PRO A 58 -7.72 -35.33 -45.26
C PRO A 58 -8.58 -35.44 -43.97
N GLY A 59 -8.09 -36.15 -42.98
CA GLY A 59 -8.68 -36.33 -41.68
C GLY A 59 -8.49 -35.17 -40.71
N GLU A 60 -8.72 -35.43 -39.45
CA GLU A 60 -8.59 -34.42 -38.37
C GLU A 60 -7.15 -34.10 -38.02
N THR A 61 -6.25 -35.06 -38.20
CA THR A 61 -4.80 -34.93 -38.02
C THR A 61 -4.07 -35.16 -39.32
N ALA A 62 -2.82 -34.75 -39.38
CA ALA A 62 -1.98 -34.95 -40.61
C ALA A 62 -1.84 -36.41 -41.00
N ASP A 63 -1.94 -37.34 -40.06
CA ASP A 63 -1.80 -38.79 -40.28
C ASP A 63 -3.12 -39.49 -40.56
N GLN A 64 -4.24 -38.76 -40.54
CA GLN A 64 -5.58 -39.29 -40.79
C GLN A 64 -6.05 -38.91 -42.20
N SER A 65 -6.64 -39.89 -42.87
CA SER A 65 -7.34 -39.69 -44.14
C SER A 65 -8.64 -40.50 -44.15
N TYR A 66 -9.69 -39.90 -44.64
CA TYR A 66 -10.99 -40.54 -44.79
C TYR A 66 -11.20 -40.91 -46.25
N LEU A 67 -11.83 -42.06 -46.50
CA LEU A 67 -12.20 -42.48 -47.86
C LEU A 67 -13.67 -42.13 -48.08
N LEU A 68 -13.92 -41.25 -49.03
CA LEU A 68 -15.29 -40.98 -49.54
C LEU A 68 -15.56 -41.83 -50.76
N THR A 69 -16.54 -42.73 -50.70
CA THR A 69 -16.93 -43.62 -51.78
C THR A 69 -18.32 -43.32 -52.32
N LEU A 70 -18.44 -43.29 -53.62
CA LEU A 70 -19.68 -43.24 -54.35
C LEU A 70 -19.74 -44.46 -55.27
N PHE A 71 -20.85 -45.18 -55.28
CA PHE A 71 -21.07 -46.35 -56.14
C PHE A 71 -22.49 -46.46 -56.69
N ASP A 72 -22.61 -47.13 -57.81
CA ASP A 72 -23.94 -47.47 -58.42
C ASP A 72 -23.88 -48.90 -58.93
N THR A 73 -25.04 -49.54 -58.98
CA THR A 73 -25.24 -50.90 -59.54
C THR A 73 -25.36 -50.88 -61.07
N ARG A 74 -25.39 -49.71 -61.66
CA ARG A 74 -25.41 -49.53 -63.14
C ARG A 74 -24.09 -48.88 -63.59
N PRO A 75 -23.52 -49.29 -64.73
CA PRO A 75 -22.40 -48.60 -65.30
C PRO A 75 -22.80 -47.18 -65.69
N ARG A 76 -21.87 -46.23 -65.47
CA ARG A 76 -22.04 -44.83 -65.81
C ARG A 76 -21.03 -44.41 -66.86
N SER A 77 -21.30 -43.34 -67.63
CA SER A 77 -20.33 -42.82 -68.61
C SER A 77 -19.17 -42.19 -67.89
N ALA A 78 -18.01 -42.17 -68.53
CA ALA A 78 -16.79 -41.48 -67.97
C ALA A 78 -17.08 -40.01 -67.68
N SER A 79 -17.80 -39.31 -68.56
CA SER A 79 -18.18 -37.90 -68.33
C SER A 79 -19.03 -37.71 -67.07
N MET A 80 -19.91 -38.67 -66.72
CA MET A 80 -20.69 -38.61 -65.45
C MET A 80 -19.80 -38.87 -64.26
N ALA A 81 -18.80 -39.77 -64.40
CA ALA A 81 -17.85 -40.06 -63.35
C ALA A 81 -16.97 -38.84 -62.99
N ASP A 82 -16.48 -38.17 -64.03
CA ASP A 82 -15.68 -36.93 -63.85
C ASP A 82 -16.52 -35.83 -63.15
N HIS A 83 -17.79 -35.69 -63.54
CA HIS A 83 -18.69 -34.72 -62.91
C HIS A 83 -18.96 -35.01 -61.43
N LEU A 84 -19.18 -36.26 -61.08
CA LEU A 84 -19.37 -36.70 -59.70
C LEU A 84 -18.11 -36.54 -58.86
N ALA A 85 -16.93 -36.82 -59.44
CA ALA A 85 -15.65 -36.59 -58.76
C ALA A 85 -15.41 -35.08 -58.48
N ALA A 86 -15.71 -34.21 -59.45
CA ALA A 86 -15.59 -32.76 -59.26
C ALA A 86 -16.53 -32.26 -58.16
N LEU A 87 -17.79 -32.72 -58.12
CA LEU A 87 -18.73 -32.39 -57.05
C LEU A 87 -18.26 -32.89 -55.65
N ALA A 88 -17.68 -34.10 -55.61
CA ALA A 88 -17.11 -34.64 -54.38
C ALA A 88 -15.93 -33.79 -53.85
N HIS A 89 -15.03 -33.39 -54.72
CA HIS A 89 -13.92 -32.50 -54.38
C HIS A 89 -14.42 -31.13 -53.86
N GLU A 90 -15.41 -30.54 -54.54
CA GLU A 90 -16.00 -29.28 -54.09
C GLU A 90 -16.65 -29.41 -52.70
N ALA A 91 -17.39 -30.49 -52.45
CA ALA A 91 -18.02 -30.75 -51.14
C ALA A 91 -16.98 -30.90 -50.04
N VAL A 92 -15.88 -31.59 -50.29
CA VAL A 92 -14.76 -31.75 -49.37
C VAL A 92 -14.07 -30.41 -49.09
N ALA A 93 -13.75 -29.66 -50.14
CA ALA A 93 -13.12 -28.34 -49.99
C ALA A 93 -14.03 -27.40 -49.13
N ARG A 94 -15.34 -27.41 -49.40
CA ARG A 94 -16.28 -26.62 -48.59
C ARG A 94 -16.31 -27.06 -47.12
N HIS A 95 -16.34 -28.35 -46.84
CA HIS A 95 -16.30 -28.87 -45.48
C HIS A 95 -14.99 -28.49 -44.74
N LEU A 96 -13.84 -28.56 -45.40
CA LEU A 96 -12.55 -28.14 -44.81
C LEU A 96 -12.52 -26.65 -44.50
N ILE A 97 -13.04 -25.80 -45.39
CA ILE A 97 -13.17 -24.37 -45.19
C ILE A 97 -14.07 -24.07 -43.99
N GLU A 98 -15.25 -24.71 -43.90
CA GLU A 98 -16.18 -24.53 -42.77
C GLU A 98 -15.57 -24.98 -41.45
N ARG A 99 -14.75 -26.03 -41.45
CA ARG A 99 -14.02 -26.51 -40.29
C ARG A 99 -12.98 -25.48 -39.85
N GLN A 100 -12.14 -24.99 -40.78
CA GLN A 100 -11.15 -23.95 -40.47
C GLN A 100 -11.80 -22.68 -39.94
N HIS A 101 -12.94 -22.25 -40.50
CA HIS A 101 -13.69 -21.13 -39.99
C HIS A 101 -14.15 -21.35 -38.54
N ARG A 102 -14.66 -22.53 -38.21
CA ARG A 102 -15.06 -22.85 -36.82
C ARG A 102 -13.90 -22.81 -35.84
N GLU A 103 -12.75 -23.32 -36.25
CA GLU A 103 -11.56 -23.31 -35.43
C GLU A 103 -11.03 -21.88 -35.17
N ILE A 104 -10.99 -21.04 -36.22
CA ILE A 104 -10.64 -19.63 -36.12
C ILE A 104 -11.60 -18.88 -35.18
N GLU A 105 -12.92 -19.12 -35.32
CA GLU A 105 -13.90 -18.47 -34.45
C GLU A 105 -13.80 -18.93 -32.99
N LEU A 106 -13.44 -20.19 -32.75
CA LEU A 106 -13.17 -20.67 -31.38
C LEU A 106 -11.90 -20.00 -30.80
N GLN A 107 -10.82 -19.91 -31.58
CA GLN A 107 -9.61 -19.23 -31.15
C GLN A 107 -9.85 -17.74 -30.85
N LYS A 108 -10.59 -17.04 -31.70
CA LYS A 108 -10.98 -15.65 -31.48
C LYS A 108 -11.76 -15.46 -30.17
N ARG A 109 -12.71 -16.34 -29.87
CA ARG A 109 -13.47 -16.30 -28.61
C ARG A 109 -12.55 -16.50 -27.41
N THR A 110 -11.64 -17.48 -27.49
CA THR A 110 -10.68 -17.75 -26.42
C THR A 110 -9.78 -16.55 -26.17
N ILE A 111 -9.26 -15.89 -27.22
CA ILE A 111 -8.46 -14.67 -27.10
C ILE A 111 -9.27 -13.54 -26.45
N ALA A 112 -10.50 -13.32 -26.91
CA ALA A 112 -11.37 -12.29 -26.33
C ALA A 112 -11.68 -12.53 -24.84
N ASP A 113 -11.89 -13.78 -24.44
CA ASP A 113 -12.10 -14.16 -23.04
C ASP A 113 -10.85 -13.89 -22.18
N TYR A 114 -9.64 -14.19 -22.70
CA TYR A 114 -8.39 -13.86 -22.02
C TYR A 114 -8.16 -12.36 -21.91
N GLU A 115 -8.44 -11.59 -22.95
CA GLU A 115 -8.33 -10.12 -22.94
C GLU A 115 -9.28 -9.50 -21.92
N ALA A 116 -10.55 -9.95 -21.90
CA ALA A 116 -11.54 -9.51 -20.94
C ALA A 116 -11.15 -9.83 -19.49
N LEU A 117 -10.62 -11.02 -19.23
CA LEU A 117 -10.13 -11.42 -17.92
C LEU A 117 -8.91 -10.58 -17.47
N ASP A 118 -7.98 -10.31 -18.39
CA ASP A 118 -6.80 -9.49 -18.09
C ASP A 118 -7.18 -8.04 -17.78
N GLU A 119 -8.12 -7.47 -18.54
CA GLU A 119 -8.68 -6.14 -18.27
C GLU A 119 -9.40 -6.08 -16.92
N GLN A 120 -10.19 -7.10 -16.59
CA GLN A 120 -10.85 -7.19 -15.28
C GLN A 120 -9.83 -7.28 -14.13
N ARG A 121 -8.76 -8.07 -14.30
CA ARG A 121 -7.68 -8.18 -13.32
C ARG A 121 -6.96 -6.85 -13.13
N ARG A 122 -6.66 -6.13 -14.21
CA ARG A 122 -6.03 -4.80 -14.15
C ARG A 122 -6.94 -3.79 -13.42
N ALA A 123 -8.22 -3.76 -13.77
CA ALA A 123 -9.17 -2.85 -13.14
C ALA A 123 -9.35 -3.14 -11.63
N LEU A 124 -9.40 -4.42 -11.23
CA LEU A 124 -9.46 -4.82 -9.84
C LEU A 124 -8.19 -4.42 -9.08
N PHE A 125 -7.03 -4.67 -9.68
CA PHE A 125 -5.73 -4.31 -9.12
C PHE A 125 -5.62 -2.79 -8.93
N ASP A 126 -5.99 -2.00 -9.93
CA ASP A 126 -5.95 -0.52 -9.86
C ASP A 126 -6.88 0.01 -8.76
N ARG A 127 -8.08 -0.57 -8.61
CA ARG A 127 -9.02 -0.19 -7.52
C ARG A 127 -8.46 -0.55 -6.14
N ALA A 128 -7.94 -1.76 -5.97
CA ALA A 128 -7.35 -2.20 -4.71
C ALA A 128 -6.15 -1.34 -4.34
N SER A 129 -5.27 -1.06 -5.30
CA SER A 129 -4.10 -0.20 -5.12
C SER A 129 -4.48 1.23 -4.75
N ALA A 130 -5.50 1.80 -5.39
CA ALA A 130 -6.01 3.13 -5.07
C ALA A 130 -6.59 3.19 -3.65
N THR A 131 -7.37 2.18 -3.24
CA THR A 131 -7.95 2.11 -1.89
C THR A 131 -6.87 1.99 -0.81
N ALA A 132 -5.80 1.25 -1.08
CA ALA A 132 -4.67 1.07 -0.16
C ALA A 132 -3.60 2.17 -0.28
N SER A 133 -3.80 3.15 -1.18
CA SER A 133 -2.81 4.20 -1.49
C SER A 133 -1.43 3.63 -1.87
N ILE A 134 -1.44 2.54 -2.66
CA ILE A 134 -0.23 1.80 -3.06
C ILE A 134 0.00 1.95 -4.56
N GLY A 135 1.25 2.16 -4.94
CA GLY A 135 1.73 2.04 -6.31
C GLY A 135 2.86 1.03 -6.43
N ILE A 136 2.88 0.28 -7.52
CA ILE A 136 4.00 -0.63 -7.84
C ILE A 136 4.98 0.07 -8.77
N TRP A 137 6.24 -0.17 -8.53
CA TRP A 137 7.34 0.32 -9.34
C TRP A 137 8.33 -0.78 -9.65
N GLN A 138 8.99 -0.67 -10.77
CA GLN A 138 10.17 -1.47 -11.09
C GLN A 138 11.22 -0.62 -11.79
N CYS A 139 12.48 -1.04 -11.67
CA CYS A 139 13.63 -0.43 -12.33
C CYS A 139 14.53 -1.54 -12.87
N ASN A 140 14.86 -1.46 -14.14
CA ASN A 140 15.87 -2.30 -14.76
C ASN A 140 17.25 -1.73 -14.40
N LEU A 141 18.14 -2.56 -13.88
CA LEU A 141 19.46 -2.11 -13.41
C LEU A 141 20.47 -1.90 -14.54
N ALA A 142 20.21 -2.42 -15.76
CA ALA A 142 21.11 -2.27 -16.90
C ALA A 142 21.02 -0.87 -17.52
N ASP A 143 19.83 -0.29 -17.61
CA ASP A 143 19.57 1.00 -18.29
C ASP A 143 18.88 2.03 -17.38
N ASN A 144 18.59 1.67 -16.12
CA ASN A 144 17.81 2.46 -15.16
C ASN A 144 16.40 2.84 -15.65
N SER A 145 15.84 2.11 -16.61
CA SER A 145 14.46 2.32 -17.04
C SER A 145 13.49 2.01 -15.91
N ILE A 146 12.48 2.88 -15.73
CA ILE A 146 11.52 2.82 -14.64
C ILE A 146 10.13 2.57 -15.22
N ILE A 147 9.38 1.67 -14.61
CA ILE A 147 7.97 1.43 -14.89
C ILE A 147 7.18 1.66 -13.60
N TRP A 148 6.11 2.43 -13.71
CA TRP A 148 5.21 2.75 -12.62
C TRP A 148 3.77 2.35 -12.94
N THR A 149 3.05 1.89 -11.93
CA THR A 149 1.60 1.81 -11.99
C THR A 149 0.98 3.17 -11.67
N ASN A 150 -0.31 3.34 -11.98
CA ASN A 150 -1.06 4.58 -11.75
C ASN A 150 -0.90 5.12 -10.32
N GLY A 151 -0.91 4.24 -9.31
CA GLY A 151 -0.75 4.63 -7.91
C GLY A 151 0.55 5.36 -7.59
N VAL A 152 1.66 5.08 -8.32
CA VAL A 152 2.91 5.82 -8.12
C VAL A 152 2.81 7.22 -8.72
N TYR A 153 2.23 7.36 -9.92
CA TYR A 153 2.00 8.68 -10.52
C TYR A 153 1.14 9.57 -9.60
N ASP A 154 0.06 9.00 -9.04
CA ASP A 154 -0.86 9.71 -8.15
C ASP A 154 -0.17 10.11 -6.83
N LEU A 155 0.71 9.26 -6.29
CA LEU A 155 1.49 9.54 -5.08
C LEU A 155 2.40 10.76 -5.25
N PHE A 156 3.08 10.87 -6.40
CA PHE A 156 3.96 11.98 -6.72
C PHE A 156 3.24 13.17 -7.35
N GLU A 157 1.94 13.05 -7.65
CA GLU A 157 1.11 14.02 -8.38
C GLU A 157 1.69 14.36 -9.77
N ILE A 158 2.25 13.34 -10.43
CA ILE A 158 2.73 13.42 -11.81
C ILE A 158 1.62 12.94 -12.74
N PRO A 159 1.36 13.59 -13.89
CA PRO A 159 0.37 13.10 -14.85
C PRO A 159 0.68 11.67 -15.26
N ARG A 160 -0.35 10.80 -15.26
CA ARG A 160 -0.21 9.38 -15.61
C ARG A 160 0.36 9.23 -17.02
N ASN A 161 1.14 8.18 -17.24
CA ASN A 161 1.85 7.90 -18.49
C ASN A 161 2.91 8.95 -18.91
N SER A 162 3.28 9.89 -18.05
CA SER A 162 4.43 10.77 -18.29
C SER A 162 5.72 9.97 -18.33
N ALA A 163 6.69 10.43 -19.11
CA ALA A 163 8.03 9.86 -19.05
C ALA A 163 8.67 10.16 -17.69
N VAL A 164 9.12 9.12 -16.99
CA VAL A 164 9.73 9.24 -15.66
C VAL A 164 11.17 8.76 -15.75
N THR A 165 12.09 9.60 -15.28
CA THR A 165 13.50 9.26 -15.14
C THR A 165 13.87 9.12 -13.67
N ARG A 166 14.99 8.45 -13.40
CA ARG A 166 15.51 8.32 -12.04
C ARG A 166 15.83 9.69 -11.43
N GLU A 167 16.42 10.60 -12.20
CA GLU A 167 16.78 11.95 -11.77
C GLU A 167 15.56 12.75 -11.34
N LEU A 168 14.49 12.73 -12.15
CA LEU A 168 13.23 13.38 -11.82
C LEU A 168 12.66 12.82 -10.50
N THR A 169 12.69 11.49 -10.36
CA THR A 169 12.19 10.84 -9.15
C THR A 169 12.99 11.25 -7.91
N LEU A 170 14.32 11.24 -8.00
CA LEU A 170 15.21 11.60 -6.88
C LEU A 170 15.07 13.06 -6.44
N ALA A 171 14.76 13.96 -7.37
CA ALA A 171 14.54 15.37 -7.08
C ALA A 171 13.31 15.65 -6.19
N LEU A 172 12.38 14.68 -6.12
CA LEU A 172 11.16 14.79 -5.31
C LEU A 172 11.33 14.30 -3.85
N TYR A 173 12.45 13.67 -3.51
CA TYR A 173 12.76 13.29 -2.13
C TYR A 173 13.38 14.46 -1.39
N THR A 174 13.11 14.60 -0.09
CA THR A 174 13.93 15.47 0.77
C THR A 174 15.36 14.95 0.80
N GLU A 175 16.32 15.83 1.05
CA GLU A 175 17.76 15.45 1.01
C GLU A 175 18.09 14.31 1.98
N ALA A 176 17.52 14.33 3.18
CA ALA A 176 17.72 13.30 4.19
C ALA A 176 17.16 11.95 3.70
N SER A 177 15.90 11.94 3.25
CA SER A 177 15.22 10.72 2.76
C SER A 177 15.87 10.17 1.49
N ARG A 178 16.38 11.04 0.61
CA ARG A 178 17.12 10.61 -0.58
C ARG A 178 18.39 9.84 -0.20
N ARG A 179 19.18 10.35 0.75
CA ARG A 179 20.40 9.67 1.20
C ARG A 179 20.12 8.31 1.82
N GLU A 180 19.11 8.23 2.67
CA GLU A 180 18.72 6.99 3.32
C GLU A 180 18.21 5.95 2.31
N MET A 181 17.35 6.36 1.41
CA MET A 181 16.81 5.50 0.34
C MET A 181 17.91 5.00 -0.59
N GLU A 182 18.82 5.87 -1.04
CA GLU A 182 19.93 5.46 -1.92
C GLU A 182 20.88 4.49 -1.23
N ALA A 183 21.15 4.67 0.05
CA ALA A 183 21.95 3.73 0.85
C ALA A 183 21.26 2.36 0.98
N ALA A 184 19.97 2.35 1.34
CA ALA A 184 19.18 1.11 1.46
C ALA A 184 19.10 0.36 0.12
N ARG A 185 18.82 1.08 -0.98
CA ARG A 185 18.78 0.52 -2.33
C ARG A 185 20.12 -0.06 -2.75
N SER A 186 21.21 0.68 -2.54
CA SER A 186 22.55 0.23 -2.94
C SER A 186 22.97 -1.03 -2.20
N LYS A 187 22.67 -1.09 -0.89
CA LYS A 187 22.90 -2.28 -0.08
C LYS A 187 22.08 -3.47 -0.58
N ALA A 188 20.79 -3.27 -0.82
CA ALA A 188 19.92 -4.34 -1.31
C ALA A 188 20.38 -4.90 -2.66
N ILE A 189 20.84 -4.05 -3.57
CA ILE A 189 21.41 -4.48 -4.87
C ILE A 189 22.68 -5.31 -4.68
N ALA A 190 23.58 -4.87 -3.79
CA ALA A 190 24.83 -5.57 -3.52
C ALA A 190 24.60 -6.95 -2.88
N ASP A 191 23.63 -7.03 -1.97
CA ASP A 191 23.34 -8.24 -1.20
C ASP A 191 22.25 -9.13 -1.86
N CYS A 192 21.69 -8.71 -3.01
CA CYS A 192 20.52 -9.33 -3.66
C CYS A 192 19.37 -9.57 -2.65
N SER A 193 19.08 -8.58 -1.83
CA SER A 193 18.14 -8.65 -0.72
C SER A 193 16.99 -7.64 -0.86
N ASP A 194 16.03 -7.73 0.04
CA ASP A 194 14.91 -6.79 0.14
C ASP A 194 15.29 -5.59 1.02
N PHE A 195 14.56 -4.47 0.84
CA PHE A 195 14.66 -3.32 1.74
C PHE A 195 13.30 -2.66 1.96
N SER A 196 13.19 -1.94 3.07
CA SER A 196 12.05 -1.08 3.39
C SER A 196 12.55 0.19 4.05
N VAL A 197 12.07 1.35 3.59
CA VAL A 197 12.44 2.66 4.14
C VAL A 197 11.25 3.61 4.05
N ASP A 198 11.05 4.39 5.12
CA ASP A 198 10.05 5.46 5.14
C ASP A 198 10.71 6.76 4.69
N CYS A 199 10.21 7.36 3.61
CA CYS A 199 10.79 8.54 2.98
C CYS A 199 9.81 9.71 2.97
N GLU A 200 10.31 10.91 3.21
CA GLU A 200 9.55 12.13 2.97
C GLU A 200 9.81 12.62 1.54
N ILE A 201 8.74 12.92 0.82
CA ILE A 201 8.75 13.45 -0.54
C ILE A 201 8.03 14.79 -0.60
N ILE A 202 8.39 15.59 -1.61
CA ILE A 202 7.69 16.80 -1.99
C ILE A 202 7.13 16.57 -3.39
N THR A 203 5.79 16.52 -3.51
CA THR A 203 5.12 16.27 -4.79
C THR A 203 5.39 17.40 -5.79
N THR A 204 5.06 17.19 -7.07
CA THR A 204 5.21 18.22 -8.11
C THR A 204 4.36 19.46 -7.85
N THR A 205 3.31 19.35 -7.01
CA THR A 205 2.46 20.49 -6.59
C THR A 205 2.96 21.15 -5.29
N GLY A 206 4.08 20.66 -4.71
CA GLY A 206 4.68 21.21 -3.49
C GLY A 206 4.13 20.64 -2.19
N LYS A 207 3.28 19.61 -2.21
CA LYS A 207 2.78 18.97 -0.99
C LYS A 207 3.84 18.03 -0.42
N ARG A 208 3.98 18.04 0.90
CA ARG A 208 4.78 17.06 1.64
C ARG A 208 3.98 15.80 1.90
N ARG A 209 4.57 14.63 1.62
CA ARG A 209 4.01 13.31 1.93
C ARG A 209 5.06 12.40 2.52
N TRP A 210 4.62 11.50 3.35
CA TRP A 210 5.41 10.36 3.80
C TRP A 210 5.09 9.14 2.96
N MET A 211 6.11 8.48 2.48
CA MET A 211 6.01 7.31 1.63
C MET A 211 6.83 6.16 2.19
N ARG A 212 6.20 5.00 2.35
CA ARG A 212 6.93 3.74 2.59
C ARG A 212 7.34 3.16 1.24
N LEU A 213 8.62 3.02 1.05
CA LEU A 213 9.22 2.42 -0.12
C LEU A 213 9.75 1.04 0.24
N THR A 214 9.21 0.00 -0.38
CA THR A 214 9.76 -1.34 -0.33
C THR A 214 10.35 -1.72 -1.67
N GLY A 215 11.39 -2.54 -1.65
CA GLY A 215 12.00 -3.06 -2.85
C GLY A 215 12.60 -4.44 -2.64
N ALA A 216 12.47 -5.28 -3.66
CA ALA A 216 13.07 -6.59 -3.77
C ALA A 216 13.96 -6.67 -5.01
N VAL A 217 15.10 -7.32 -4.91
CA VAL A 217 16.06 -7.47 -6.00
C VAL A 217 15.89 -8.83 -6.65
N GLU A 218 15.64 -8.81 -7.95
CA GLU A 218 15.67 -10.02 -8.78
C GLU A 218 17.06 -10.20 -9.39
N SER A 219 17.65 -11.37 -9.15
CA SER A 219 18.98 -11.70 -9.66
C SER A 219 18.94 -12.93 -10.57
N ARG A 220 19.89 -12.99 -11.52
CA ARG A 220 20.18 -14.18 -12.35
C ARG A 220 21.64 -14.52 -12.18
N ASP A 221 21.94 -15.76 -11.87
CA ASP A 221 23.30 -16.24 -11.61
C ASP A 221 24.07 -15.40 -10.59
N GLY A 222 23.37 -14.90 -9.56
CA GLY A 222 23.94 -14.06 -8.50
C GLY A 222 24.17 -12.59 -8.91
N VAL A 223 23.75 -12.18 -10.10
CA VAL A 223 23.86 -10.79 -10.59
C VAL A 223 22.48 -10.14 -10.55
N ALA A 224 22.37 -9.03 -9.82
CA ALA A 224 21.15 -8.22 -9.75
C ALA A 224 20.85 -7.62 -11.14
N HIS A 225 19.64 -7.83 -11.68
CA HIS A 225 19.24 -7.31 -12.98
C HIS A 225 18.01 -6.42 -12.93
N ARG A 226 17.15 -6.59 -11.95
CA ARG A 226 15.94 -5.78 -11.76
C ARG A 226 15.67 -5.56 -10.27
N ILE A 227 15.15 -4.41 -9.94
CA ILE A 227 14.61 -4.11 -8.62
C ILE A 227 13.17 -3.64 -8.77
N PHE A 228 12.29 -4.12 -7.93
CA PHE A 228 10.86 -3.81 -7.99
C PHE A 228 10.27 -3.78 -6.57
N GLY A 229 9.11 -3.16 -6.41
CA GLY A 229 8.47 -3.10 -5.11
C GLY A 229 7.25 -2.20 -5.09
N MET A 230 6.92 -1.71 -3.89
CA MET A 230 5.75 -0.87 -3.65
C MET A 230 6.17 0.49 -3.09
N LYS A 231 5.35 1.49 -3.40
CA LYS A 231 5.33 2.80 -2.77
C LYS A 231 3.94 3.01 -2.18
N GLN A 232 3.87 3.25 -0.88
CA GLN A 232 2.62 3.46 -0.15
C GLN A 232 2.62 4.84 0.48
N ASP A 233 1.53 5.59 0.31
CA ASP A 233 1.33 6.82 1.07
C ASP A 233 1.00 6.47 2.53
N ILE A 234 1.89 6.87 3.44
CA ILE A 234 1.76 6.67 4.89
C ILE A 234 1.61 8.01 5.63
N THR A 235 1.24 9.07 4.92
CA THR A 235 1.15 10.42 5.48
C THR A 235 0.15 10.48 6.62
N GLU A 236 -1.04 9.91 6.45
CA GLU A 236 -2.07 9.86 7.50
C GLU A 236 -1.62 9.01 8.70
N GLU A 237 -0.92 7.89 8.44
CA GLU A 237 -0.35 7.03 9.49
C GLU A 237 0.63 7.82 10.35
N LYS A 238 1.58 8.55 9.73
CA LYS A 238 2.57 9.39 10.43
C LYS A 238 1.91 10.54 11.20
N LEU A 239 0.99 11.27 10.57
CA LEU A 239 0.27 12.36 11.23
C LEU A 239 -0.55 11.87 12.42
N THR A 240 -1.18 10.70 12.29
CA THR A 240 -1.93 10.08 13.39
C THR A 240 -1.00 9.64 14.51
N ALA A 241 0.14 9.01 14.20
CA ALA A 241 1.13 8.61 15.20
C ALA A 241 1.71 9.83 15.94
N ASP A 242 2.04 10.90 15.22
CA ASP A 242 2.52 12.15 15.83
C ASP A 242 1.44 12.82 16.69
N ARG A 243 0.17 12.78 16.25
CA ARG A 243 -0.95 13.29 17.04
C ARG A 243 -1.16 12.48 18.32
N ILE A 244 -1.11 11.15 18.23
CA ILE A 244 -1.21 10.27 19.41
C ILE A 244 -0.07 10.56 20.38
N ARG A 245 1.18 10.69 19.89
CA ARG A 245 2.32 11.04 20.73
C ARG A 245 2.12 12.40 21.40
N TYR A 246 1.70 13.41 20.64
CA TYR A 246 1.43 14.74 21.17
C TYR A 246 0.37 14.68 22.28
N LEU A 247 -0.75 13.95 22.07
CA LEU A 247 -1.81 13.80 23.07
C LEU A 247 -1.37 13.01 24.32
N ALA A 248 -0.43 12.08 24.14
CA ALA A 248 0.14 11.33 25.26
C ALA A 248 1.09 12.16 26.13
N GLU A 249 1.74 13.18 25.56
CA GLU A 249 2.81 13.94 26.22
C GLU A 249 2.39 15.38 26.60
N PHE A 250 1.44 15.99 25.89
CA PHE A 250 1.08 17.39 26.06
C PHE A 250 -0.39 17.59 26.44
N ASP A 251 -0.67 18.64 27.20
CA ASP A 251 -2.01 19.12 27.50
C ASP A 251 -2.56 19.92 26.30
N VAL A 252 -3.64 19.46 25.73
CA VAL A 252 -4.22 20.03 24.49
C VAL A 252 -4.66 21.48 24.65
N MET A 253 -5.08 21.88 25.86
CA MET A 253 -5.59 23.20 26.13
C MET A 253 -4.46 24.24 26.21
N THR A 254 -3.39 23.90 26.91
CA THR A 254 -2.29 24.82 27.21
C THR A 254 -1.06 24.65 26.35
N GLY A 255 -0.92 23.49 25.69
CA GLY A 255 0.30 23.11 24.93
C GLY A 255 1.50 22.76 25.80
N LEU A 256 1.36 22.79 27.13
CA LEU A 256 2.41 22.38 28.06
C LEU A 256 2.50 20.86 28.15
N ALA A 257 3.60 20.34 28.71
CA ALA A 257 3.69 18.94 29.09
C ALA A 257 2.47 18.56 29.97
N ASN A 258 1.92 17.39 29.74
CA ASN A 258 0.82 16.89 30.56
C ASN A 258 1.35 16.13 31.79
N ARG A 259 0.44 15.70 32.67
CA ARG A 259 0.76 14.91 33.86
C ARG A 259 1.57 13.65 33.53
N SER A 260 1.27 12.99 32.41
CA SER A 260 1.96 11.74 32.04
C SER A 260 3.44 11.99 31.71
N LEU A 261 3.74 13.03 30.92
CA LEU A 261 5.12 13.40 30.61
C LEU A 261 5.87 13.86 31.87
N PHE A 262 5.21 14.66 32.74
CA PHE A 262 5.80 15.06 34.03
C PHE A 262 6.17 13.82 34.88
N GLN A 263 5.27 12.85 35.03
CA GLN A 263 5.54 11.62 35.78
C GLN A 263 6.66 10.78 35.13
N ALA A 264 6.68 10.69 33.82
CA ALA A 264 7.75 9.98 33.10
C ALA A 264 9.14 10.61 33.36
N ARG A 265 9.22 11.95 33.45
CA ARG A 265 10.44 12.66 33.82
C ARG A 265 10.88 12.35 35.25
N LEU A 266 9.94 12.31 36.18
CA LEU A 266 10.22 11.94 37.59
C LEU A 266 10.72 10.48 37.72
N MET A 267 10.14 9.54 36.99
CA MET A 267 10.62 8.15 36.98
C MET A 267 12.07 8.05 36.47
N ARG A 268 12.43 8.82 35.42
CA ARG A 268 13.81 8.85 34.89
C ARG A 268 14.79 9.47 35.86
N LEU A 269 14.32 10.40 36.71
CA LEU A 269 15.11 10.95 37.82
C LEU A 269 15.45 9.85 38.85
N ASP A 270 14.44 9.04 39.24
CA ASP A 270 14.63 7.92 40.18
C ASP A 270 15.58 6.84 39.61
N GLU A 271 15.57 6.65 38.30
CA GLU A 271 16.49 5.74 37.59
C GLU A 271 17.91 6.30 37.42
N GLY A 272 18.17 7.53 37.84
CA GLY A 272 19.46 8.21 37.66
C GLY A 272 19.79 8.59 36.19
N ARG A 273 18.77 8.60 35.33
CA ARG A 273 18.89 8.94 33.90
C ARG A 273 18.67 10.42 33.61
N GLU A 274 18.19 11.17 34.60
CA GLU A 274 18.00 12.62 34.56
C GLU A 274 18.55 13.23 35.85
N SER A 275 18.86 14.53 35.79
CA SER A 275 19.25 15.32 36.97
C SER A 275 18.48 16.64 36.90
N ILE A 276 17.87 17.00 38.01
CA ILE A 276 17.19 18.27 38.18
C ILE A 276 17.79 19.01 39.41
N GLY A 277 17.59 20.30 39.48
CA GLY A 277 18.03 21.11 40.61
C GLY A 277 16.90 21.43 41.58
N ALA A 278 15.70 21.71 41.07
CA ALA A 278 14.55 22.04 41.88
C ALA A 278 13.25 21.72 41.19
N MET A 279 12.18 21.59 41.99
CA MET A 279 10.78 21.46 41.54
C MET A 279 9.97 22.63 42.09
N LEU A 280 9.18 23.27 41.24
CA LEU A 280 8.16 24.23 41.62
C LEU A 280 6.78 23.60 41.36
N LEU A 281 5.88 23.61 42.34
CA LEU A 281 4.47 23.35 42.17
C LEU A 281 3.72 24.69 42.27
N ILE A 282 2.83 24.92 41.33
CA ILE A 282 2.14 26.20 41.14
C ILE A 282 0.62 25.93 41.07
N ASP A 283 -0.18 26.71 41.78
CA ASP A 283 -1.64 26.64 41.79
C ASP A 283 -2.19 28.05 41.53
N LEU A 284 -3.18 28.15 40.65
CA LEU A 284 -3.77 29.44 40.32
C LEU A 284 -4.82 29.86 41.36
N ASP A 285 -4.51 30.90 42.11
CA ASP A 285 -5.41 31.42 43.11
C ASP A 285 -6.63 32.09 42.48
N GLY A 286 -7.81 31.72 42.97
CA GLY A 286 -9.09 32.31 42.52
C GLY A 286 -9.62 31.72 41.19
N PHE A 287 -8.98 30.72 40.61
CA PHE A 287 -9.41 30.13 39.33
C PHE A 287 -10.84 29.57 39.38
N LYS A 288 -11.24 28.90 40.48
CA LYS A 288 -12.60 28.42 40.66
C LYS A 288 -13.61 29.57 40.64
N GLN A 289 -13.29 30.71 41.30
CA GLN A 289 -14.15 31.89 41.29
C GLN A 289 -14.36 32.44 39.85
N VAL A 290 -13.34 32.43 39.03
CA VAL A 290 -13.44 32.82 37.60
C VAL A 290 -14.42 31.90 36.88
N ASN A 291 -14.27 30.57 37.04
CA ASN A 291 -15.21 29.62 36.47
C ASN A 291 -16.65 29.81 36.93
N ASP A 292 -16.85 29.98 38.23
CA ASP A 292 -18.17 30.15 38.84
C ASP A 292 -18.84 31.49 38.42
N THR A 293 -18.04 32.52 38.15
CA THR A 293 -18.54 33.87 37.79
C THR A 293 -18.74 34.05 36.28
N TYR A 294 -17.80 33.57 35.50
CA TYR A 294 -17.70 33.86 34.03
C TYR A 294 -17.87 32.64 33.16
N GLY A 295 -18.00 31.45 33.75
CA GLY A 295 -18.11 30.19 33.05
C GLY A 295 -16.77 29.61 32.60
N HIS A 296 -16.80 28.30 32.27
CA HIS A 296 -15.60 27.52 31.94
C HIS A 296 -14.84 28.06 30.73
N ALA A 297 -15.54 28.64 29.74
CA ALA A 297 -14.87 29.16 28.54
C ALA A 297 -13.86 30.28 28.88
N LEU A 298 -14.19 31.15 29.83
CA LEU A 298 -13.27 32.20 30.28
C LEU A 298 -12.18 31.63 31.18
N GLY A 299 -12.51 30.62 32.00
CA GLY A 299 -11.51 29.87 32.77
C GLY A 299 -10.46 29.18 31.87
N ASP A 300 -10.86 28.59 30.76
CA ASP A 300 -9.97 28.01 29.78
C ASP A 300 -8.98 29.05 29.19
N GLU A 301 -9.46 30.26 28.91
CA GLU A 301 -8.60 31.37 28.47
C GLU A 301 -7.64 31.83 29.60
N CYS A 302 -8.04 31.75 30.83
CA CYS A 302 -7.16 31.99 31.99
C CYS A 302 -6.02 30.96 32.07
N LEU A 303 -6.34 29.68 31.87
CA LEU A 303 -5.35 28.61 31.86
C LEU A 303 -4.34 28.78 30.70
N LYS A 304 -4.80 29.16 29.54
CA LYS A 304 -3.93 29.45 28.37
C LYS A 304 -3.02 30.64 28.64
N GLU A 305 -3.54 31.71 29.24
CA GLU A 305 -2.75 32.89 29.59
C GLU A 305 -1.69 32.56 30.66
N ALA A 306 -2.08 31.79 31.71
CA ALA A 306 -1.14 31.31 32.71
C ALA A 306 -0.01 30.47 32.10
N ALA A 307 -0.36 29.56 31.21
CA ALA A 307 0.63 28.74 30.49
C ALA A 307 1.61 29.58 29.65
N LEU A 308 1.11 30.56 28.90
CA LEU A 308 1.95 31.48 28.13
C LEU A 308 2.93 32.25 29.03
N ARG A 309 2.46 32.74 30.18
CA ARG A 309 3.29 33.46 31.16
C ARG A 309 4.34 32.55 31.80
N LEU A 310 3.96 31.30 32.12
CA LEU A 310 4.87 30.29 32.64
C LEU A 310 6.00 29.99 31.65
N VAL A 311 5.65 29.72 30.37
CA VAL A 311 6.65 29.48 29.33
C VAL A 311 7.61 30.68 29.18
N ALA A 312 7.06 31.91 29.15
CA ALA A 312 7.87 33.14 29.04
C ALA A 312 8.76 33.36 30.24
N SER A 313 8.29 32.99 31.46
CA SER A 313 9.05 33.17 32.72
C SER A 313 10.09 32.08 32.93
N CYS A 314 9.82 30.85 32.47
CA CYS A 314 10.59 29.64 32.74
C CYS A 314 11.39 29.17 31.50
N GLY A 315 11.88 30.07 30.65
CA GLY A 315 12.57 29.73 29.40
C GLY A 315 13.85 28.89 29.55
N GLY A 316 14.38 28.76 30.76
CA GLY A 316 15.52 27.89 31.09
C GLY A 316 15.16 26.62 31.87
N ALA A 317 13.87 26.34 32.04
CA ALA A 317 13.43 25.14 32.74
C ALA A 317 13.52 23.89 31.82
N GLU A 318 13.81 22.75 32.44
CA GLU A 318 13.82 21.44 31.75
C GLU A 318 12.39 20.99 31.33
N LEU A 319 11.39 21.36 32.14
CA LEU A 319 10.01 21.06 31.88
C LEU A 319 9.08 22.08 32.51
N VAL A 320 8.05 22.51 31.77
CA VAL A 320 6.88 23.21 32.29
C VAL A 320 5.66 22.34 31.96
N ALA A 321 4.91 21.95 32.98
CA ALA A 321 3.82 20.99 32.84
C ALA A 321 2.51 21.50 33.49
N ARG A 322 1.38 21.09 32.97
CA ARG A 322 0.08 21.16 33.63
C ARG A 322 -0.27 19.79 34.18
N ILE A 323 -0.38 19.67 35.51
CA ILE A 323 -0.54 18.38 36.19
C ILE A 323 -1.95 18.15 36.73
N GLY A 324 -2.80 19.18 36.76
CA GLY A 324 -4.19 19.14 37.24
C GLY A 324 -4.99 20.29 36.64
N GLY A 325 -6.18 20.52 37.17
CA GLY A 325 -7.11 21.58 36.72
C GLY A 325 -6.44 22.94 36.57
N ASP A 326 -6.06 23.55 37.71
CA ASP A 326 -5.33 24.82 37.84
C ASP A 326 -3.90 24.65 38.41
N GLU A 327 -3.41 23.43 38.42
CA GLU A 327 -2.09 23.05 38.92
C GLU A 327 -1.05 22.90 37.83
N PHE A 328 0.11 23.53 38.03
CA PHE A 328 1.24 23.45 37.12
C PHE A 328 2.50 23.01 37.88
N ALA A 329 3.44 22.44 37.17
CA ALA A 329 4.76 22.06 37.70
C ALA A 329 5.88 22.55 36.79
N VAL A 330 7.00 22.95 37.42
CA VAL A 330 8.22 23.31 36.68
C VAL A 330 9.38 22.50 37.26
N LEU A 331 10.13 21.83 36.36
CA LEU A 331 11.41 21.18 36.73
C LEU A 331 12.56 22.05 36.24
N LEU A 332 13.44 22.41 37.14
CA LEU A 332 14.63 23.22 36.85
C LEU A 332 15.84 22.32 36.71
N GLY A 333 16.75 22.69 35.80
CA GLY A 333 17.97 21.93 35.52
C GLY A 333 18.93 21.81 36.70
N ALA A 334 19.79 20.80 36.63
CA ALA A 334 20.84 20.60 37.63
C ALA A 334 21.72 21.81 37.73
N GLY A 335 22.07 22.20 38.98
CA GLY A 335 22.92 23.35 39.26
C GLY A 335 22.20 24.65 39.54
N VAL A 336 20.85 24.69 39.44
CA VAL A 336 20.05 25.84 39.85
C VAL A 336 20.09 25.94 41.39
N SER A 337 20.56 27.10 41.87
CA SER A 337 20.66 27.40 43.31
C SER A 337 19.29 27.66 43.95
N ALA A 338 19.21 27.56 45.27
CA ALA A 338 17.97 27.90 45.99
C ALA A 338 17.56 29.37 45.76
N ALA A 339 18.52 30.31 45.71
CA ALA A 339 18.22 31.70 45.45
C ALA A 339 17.67 31.94 44.03
N GLU A 340 18.18 31.23 43.02
CA GLU A 340 17.66 31.32 41.64
C GLU A 340 16.26 30.75 41.51
N SER A 341 15.95 29.60 42.14
CA SER A 341 14.62 29.03 42.15
C SER A 341 13.62 29.90 42.90
N GLU A 342 14.02 30.54 44.01
CA GLU A 342 13.19 31.51 44.72
C GLU A 342 12.91 32.77 43.89
N ALA A 343 13.95 33.31 43.26
CA ALA A 343 13.81 34.48 42.38
C ALA A 343 12.89 34.17 41.18
N LEU A 344 13.02 32.98 40.58
CA LEU A 344 12.11 32.51 39.51
C LEU A 344 10.66 32.37 39.99
N ALA A 345 10.46 31.74 41.13
CA ALA A 345 9.12 31.58 41.72
C ALA A 345 8.44 32.95 42.02
N ALA A 346 9.20 33.88 42.59
CA ALA A 346 8.72 35.24 42.81
C ALA A 346 8.39 35.97 41.50
N HIS A 347 9.21 35.76 40.44
CA HIS A 347 8.93 36.29 39.10
C HIS A 347 7.66 35.70 38.53
N VAL A 348 7.47 34.39 38.62
CA VAL A 348 6.24 33.67 38.15
C VAL A 348 5.01 34.24 38.85
N VAL A 349 5.04 34.37 40.17
CA VAL A 349 3.92 34.98 40.96
C VAL A 349 3.60 36.37 40.42
N SER A 350 4.62 37.21 40.23
CA SER A 350 4.43 38.56 39.71
C SER A 350 3.85 38.58 38.29
N MET A 351 4.35 37.70 37.42
CA MET A 351 3.88 37.65 36.04
C MET A 351 2.44 37.12 35.89
N ILE A 352 2.08 36.08 36.64
CA ILE A 352 0.72 35.57 36.65
C ILE A 352 -0.26 36.61 37.25
N GLY A 353 0.22 37.37 38.25
CA GLY A 353 -0.57 38.44 38.93
C GLY A 353 -0.89 39.65 38.02
N LYS A 354 -0.28 39.80 36.86
CA LYS A 354 -0.58 40.92 35.96
C LYS A 354 -1.98 40.80 35.36
N PRO A 355 -2.77 41.92 35.35
CA PRO A 355 -4.05 41.90 34.66
C PRO A 355 -3.97 41.57 33.15
N PHE A 356 -4.98 40.92 32.63
CA PHE A 356 -5.10 40.68 31.19
C PHE A 356 -6.57 40.82 30.75
N VAL A 357 -6.78 41.09 29.47
CA VAL A 357 -8.14 41.30 28.91
C VAL A 357 -8.52 40.13 28.03
N ARG A 358 -9.66 39.49 28.32
CA ARG A 358 -10.25 38.43 27.50
C ARG A 358 -11.77 38.55 27.53
N GLY A 359 -12.42 38.35 26.39
CA GLY A 359 -13.88 38.41 26.27
C GLY A 359 -14.48 39.73 26.77
N GLY A 360 -13.76 40.84 26.70
CA GLY A 360 -14.21 42.15 27.21
C GLY A 360 -14.09 42.35 28.73
N HIS A 361 -13.55 41.35 29.46
CA HIS A 361 -13.33 41.41 30.91
C HIS A 361 -11.85 41.62 31.22
N THR A 362 -11.55 42.45 32.19
CA THR A 362 -10.19 42.55 32.78
C THR A 362 -10.12 41.56 33.94
N LEU A 363 -9.25 40.57 33.82
CA LEU A 363 -9.06 39.47 34.75
C LEU A 363 -7.71 39.61 35.46
N THR A 364 -7.66 39.19 36.70
CA THR A 364 -6.43 39.05 37.47
C THR A 364 -6.44 37.71 38.17
N LEU A 365 -5.40 36.92 37.97
CA LEU A 365 -5.20 35.66 38.69
C LEU A 365 -4.06 35.82 39.67
N GLY A 366 -4.12 35.14 40.81
CA GLY A 366 -2.98 34.95 41.67
C GLY A 366 -2.28 33.63 41.37
N ALA A 367 -1.11 33.44 41.91
CA ALA A 367 -0.46 32.15 41.93
C ALA A 367 0.24 31.88 43.26
N SER A 368 -0.01 30.71 43.83
CA SER A 368 0.76 30.20 44.99
C SER A 368 1.81 29.22 44.47
N VAL A 369 3.04 29.31 44.93
CA VAL A 369 4.17 28.49 44.46
C VAL A 369 4.88 27.81 45.61
N GLY A 370 4.99 26.50 45.57
CA GLY A 370 5.81 25.69 46.47
C GLY A 370 7.12 25.26 45.78
N ILE A 371 8.25 25.40 46.44
CA ILE A 371 9.57 25.14 45.92
C ILE A 371 10.22 24.01 46.73
N ALA A 372 10.72 22.98 46.07
CA ALA A 372 11.59 21.95 46.67
C ALA A 372 12.94 21.87 45.92
N GLN A 373 14.02 21.92 46.66
CA GLN A 373 15.37 21.71 46.10
C GLN A 373 15.66 20.22 46.08
N TYR A 374 16.11 19.72 44.96
CA TYR A 374 16.51 18.30 44.83
C TYR A 374 17.87 18.08 45.51
N ARG A 375 17.95 17.11 46.40
CA ARG A 375 19.15 16.77 47.18
C ARG A 375 19.51 15.27 47.07
N GLY A 376 18.96 14.56 46.07
CA GLY A 376 19.20 13.13 45.86
C GLY A 376 18.15 12.21 46.46
N GLU A 377 17.01 12.75 46.94
CA GLU A 377 15.84 11.99 47.42
C GLU A 377 15.06 11.43 46.26
N SER A 378 14.08 10.54 46.57
CA SER A 378 13.16 10.01 45.56
C SER A 378 12.26 11.12 45.00
N SER A 379 11.81 10.96 43.76
CA SER A 379 10.88 11.89 43.11
C SER A 379 9.58 12.08 43.88
N GLU A 380 9.07 11.02 44.54
CA GLU A 380 7.90 11.10 45.42
C GLU A 380 8.15 12.00 46.63
N SER A 381 9.32 11.91 47.25
CA SER A 381 9.74 12.78 48.38
C SER A 381 9.85 14.23 47.93
N LEU A 382 10.48 14.48 46.79
CA LEU A 382 10.63 15.81 46.21
C LEU A 382 9.27 16.44 45.91
N PHE A 383 8.37 15.70 45.30
CA PHE A 383 6.99 16.15 45.02
C PHE A 383 6.26 16.52 46.31
N ARG A 384 6.32 15.65 47.34
CA ARG A 384 5.69 15.91 48.65
C ARG A 384 6.28 17.14 49.33
N GLN A 385 7.59 17.38 49.23
CA GLN A 385 8.23 18.59 49.78
C GLN A 385 7.71 19.84 49.07
N ALA A 386 7.59 19.83 47.76
CA ALA A 386 7.05 20.97 47.00
C ALA A 386 5.56 21.21 47.32
N ASP A 387 4.76 20.15 47.51
CA ASP A 387 3.35 20.25 47.90
C ASP A 387 3.17 20.87 49.32
N ILE A 388 3.97 20.43 50.29
CA ILE A 388 3.99 21.03 51.62
C ILE A 388 4.32 22.54 51.53
N ALA A 389 5.27 22.91 50.72
CA ALA A 389 5.65 24.31 50.51
C ALA A 389 4.54 25.10 49.80
N LEU A 390 3.84 24.48 48.83
CA LEU A 390 2.70 25.09 48.17
C LEU A 390 1.53 25.32 49.15
N TYR A 391 1.26 24.36 50.00
CA TYR A 391 0.25 24.50 51.04
C TYR A 391 0.61 25.68 52.00
N ALA A 392 1.89 25.79 52.39
CA ALA A 392 2.39 26.90 53.19
C ALA A 392 2.24 28.28 52.50
N ALA A 393 2.46 28.33 51.15
CA ALA A 393 2.19 29.53 50.36
C ALA A 393 0.70 29.93 50.37
N LYS A 394 -0.19 28.95 50.18
CA LYS A 394 -1.66 29.17 50.26
C LYS A 394 -2.09 29.68 51.67
N ALA A 395 -1.54 29.08 52.72
CA ALA A 395 -1.81 29.48 54.12
C ALA A 395 -1.28 30.87 54.48
N ALA A 396 -0.18 31.30 53.84
CA ALA A 396 0.43 32.63 54.05
C ALA A 396 -0.32 33.79 53.36
N GLY A 397 -1.50 33.55 52.80
CA GLY A 397 -2.33 34.57 52.15
C GLY A 397 -2.39 34.49 50.63
N ARG A 398 -1.82 33.43 50.02
CA ARG A 398 -1.77 33.23 48.58
C ARG A 398 -0.89 34.25 47.84
N SER A 399 -0.87 34.17 46.50
CA SER A 399 -0.06 35.09 45.65
C SER A 399 1.38 35.26 46.12
N THR A 400 2.03 34.17 46.53
CA THR A 400 3.36 34.15 47.11
C THR A 400 4.05 32.81 46.85
N SER A 401 5.34 32.73 47.09
CA SER A 401 6.12 31.49 47.05
C SER A 401 6.61 31.10 48.44
N ARG A 402 6.82 29.81 48.67
CA ARG A 402 7.50 29.23 49.83
C ARG A 402 8.43 28.14 49.41
N THR A 403 9.60 28.09 50.06
CA THR A 403 10.57 27.02 49.90
C THR A 403 10.41 26.01 51.02
N PHE A 404 10.43 24.72 50.69
CA PHE A 404 10.46 23.66 51.69
C PHE A 404 11.69 23.76 52.56
N ALA A 405 11.48 23.87 53.90
CA ALA A 405 12.54 23.84 54.89
C ALA A 405 12.45 22.53 55.69
N ALA A 406 13.53 21.78 55.74
CA ALA A 406 13.56 20.46 56.42
C ALA A 406 13.31 20.55 57.95
N ASP A 407 13.48 21.75 58.53
CA ASP A 407 13.33 21.96 59.99
C ASP A 407 11.87 22.34 60.42
N ALA A 408 10.90 22.32 59.52
CA ALA A 408 9.52 22.72 59.78
C ALA A 408 8.55 21.54 59.96
N ALA A 409 9.06 20.30 60.18
CA ALA A 409 8.27 19.11 60.45
C ALA A 409 8.37 18.61 61.89
#